data_6b612f686ffe930686619097c5c4f238
#
_entry.id   6b612f686ffe930686619097c5c4f238
#
_cell.length_a   1.000
_cell.length_b   1.000
_cell.length_c   1.000
_cell.angle_alpha   90.00
_cell.angle_beta   90.00
_cell.angle_gamma   90.00
#
_symmetry.space_group_name_H-M   'P 1'
#
loop_
_entity.id
_entity.type
_entity.pdbx_description
1 polymer ?
#
loop_
_entity_poly.entity_id
_entity_poly.type
_entity_poly.pdbx_seq_one_letter_code
_entity_poly.pdbx_strand_id
1 'polypeptide(L)'
;MRKLLRANFARLWKDKVFWGALVVLACYGGLGCISQYRLVEEGYDVTDQYSRIFLNVYLFSGVAFAAFTNLFLGCEYSDGTIRNKLVTGASRMQIYLSNYVTCPCAGLLMQIAYSLVVSAVAIPMFGIGTPYLESMAIYSGIGILLICSETAIYTMISMLCQNKAAAAVFCQVGTFILLFAAVYLLSKL
;
A
#
# COMPACT_ATOMS: atom_id res chain seq x y z
N MET A 1 -17.14 -9.39 16.30
CA MET A 1 -16.44 -8.58 15.30
C MET A 1 -15.70 -7.37 15.89
N ARG A 2 -16.35 -6.53 16.71
CA ARG A 2 -15.73 -5.34 17.32
C ARG A 2 -14.46 -5.64 18.15
N LYS A 3 -14.45 -6.72 18.93
CA LYS A 3 -13.29 -7.18 19.71
C LYS A 3 -12.11 -7.61 18.81
N LEU A 4 -12.40 -8.31 17.70
CA LEU A 4 -11.39 -8.75 16.73
C LEU A 4 -10.72 -7.56 16.01
N LEU A 5 -11.51 -6.59 15.54
CA LEU A 5 -11.00 -5.37 14.93
C LEU A 5 -10.08 -4.61 15.89
N ARG A 6 -10.54 -4.40 17.14
CA ARG A 6 -9.71 -3.72 18.15
C ARG A 6 -8.40 -4.44 18.42
N ALA A 7 -8.41 -5.78 18.46
CA ALA A 7 -7.19 -6.58 18.63
C ALA A 7 -6.26 -6.46 17.41
N ASN A 8 -6.80 -6.50 16.19
CA ASN A 8 -6.02 -6.37 14.96
C ASN A 8 -5.39 -4.96 14.84
N PHE A 9 -6.14 -3.89 15.12
CA PHE A 9 -5.58 -2.54 15.13
C PHE A 9 -4.53 -2.34 16.22
N ALA A 10 -4.75 -2.88 17.43
CA ALA A 10 -3.75 -2.82 18.50
C ALA A 10 -2.45 -3.56 18.11
N ARG A 11 -2.57 -4.66 17.34
CA ARG A 11 -1.41 -5.37 16.79
C ARG A 11 -0.73 -4.55 15.70
N LEU A 12 -1.50 -3.95 14.78
CA LEU A 12 -0.98 -3.10 13.71
C LEU A 12 -0.06 -1.99 14.25
N TRP A 13 -0.52 -1.28 15.29
CA TRP A 13 0.28 -0.21 15.91
C TRP A 13 1.58 -0.68 16.58
N LYS A 14 1.65 -1.95 16.98
CA LYS A 14 2.84 -2.55 17.58
C LYS A 14 3.74 -3.27 16.55
N ASP A 15 3.28 -3.40 15.32
CA ASP A 15 3.99 -4.13 14.28
C ASP A 15 5.15 -3.30 13.73
N LYS A 16 6.37 -3.83 13.87
CA LYS A 16 7.59 -3.20 13.34
C LYS A 16 7.61 -3.17 11.81
N VAL A 17 6.95 -4.15 11.17
CA VAL A 17 6.86 -4.22 9.70
C VAL A 17 6.01 -3.08 9.16
N PHE A 18 4.90 -2.73 9.83
CA PHE A 18 4.07 -1.58 9.49
C PHE A 18 4.87 -0.27 9.52
N TRP A 19 5.57 -0.01 10.61
CA TRP A 19 6.37 1.21 10.74
C TRP A 19 7.55 1.24 9.77
N GLY A 20 8.20 0.10 9.54
CA GLY A 20 9.26 -0.04 8.54
C GLY A 20 8.77 0.28 7.12
N ALA A 21 7.64 -0.30 6.71
CA ALA A 21 7.03 -0.04 5.41
C ALA A 21 6.64 1.44 5.25
N LEU A 22 6.08 2.06 6.30
CA LEU A 22 5.71 3.46 6.31
C LEU A 22 6.94 4.37 6.09
N VAL A 23 8.05 4.12 6.80
CA VAL A 23 9.30 4.88 6.64
C VAL A 23 9.88 4.68 5.24
N VAL A 24 9.91 3.46 4.72
CA VAL A 24 10.42 3.16 3.36
C VAL A 24 9.62 3.91 2.31
N LEU A 25 8.28 3.87 2.38
CA LEU A 25 7.42 4.59 1.44
C LEU A 25 7.58 6.11 1.55
N ALA A 26 7.70 6.63 2.76
CA ALA A 26 7.95 8.07 2.99
C ALA A 26 9.29 8.52 2.39
N CYS A 27 10.36 7.77 2.62
CA CYS A 27 11.67 8.02 2.02
C CYS A 27 11.63 7.93 0.49
N TYR A 28 10.94 6.94 -0.05
CA TYR A 28 10.74 6.80 -1.50
C TYR A 28 10.04 8.01 -2.10
N GLY A 29 8.99 8.53 -1.44
CA GLY A 29 8.30 9.75 -1.85
C GLY A 29 9.21 10.98 -1.87
N GLY A 30 9.99 11.18 -0.81
CA GLY A 30 10.94 12.30 -0.74
C GLY A 30 12.02 12.24 -1.83
N LEU A 31 12.62 11.06 -2.04
CA LEU A 31 13.61 10.84 -3.10
C LEU A 31 12.99 11.01 -4.49
N GLY A 32 11.74 10.57 -4.68
CA GLY A 32 10.98 10.77 -5.91
C GLY A 32 10.81 12.27 -6.24
N CYS A 33 10.47 13.10 -5.26
CA CYS A 33 10.37 14.56 -5.46
C CYS A 33 11.69 15.18 -5.90
N ILE A 34 12.80 14.79 -5.27
CA ILE A 34 14.13 15.30 -5.61
C ILE A 34 14.53 14.90 -7.03
N SER A 35 14.25 13.66 -7.43
CA SER A 35 14.56 13.20 -8.79
C SER A 35 13.75 13.91 -9.86
N GLN A 36 12.46 14.17 -9.62
CA GLN A 36 11.60 14.88 -10.56
C GLN A 36 11.95 16.39 -10.62
N TYR A 37 12.39 16.98 -9.52
CA TYR A 37 12.83 18.38 -9.51
C TYR A 37 14.04 18.60 -10.45
N ARG A 38 15.00 17.68 -10.46
CA ARG A 38 16.13 17.74 -11.40
C ARG A 38 15.69 17.72 -12.86
N LEU A 39 14.66 16.96 -13.20
CA LEU A 39 14.10 16.93 -14.55
C LEU A 39 13.47 18.27 -14.93
N VAL A 40 12.85 18.98 -13.99
CA VAL A 40 12.33 20.34 -14.22
C VAL A 40 13.47 21.33 -14.48
N GLU A 41 14.58 21.21 -13.78
CA GLU A 41 15.79 22.03 -14.04
C GLU A 41 16.36 21.74 -15.44
N GLU A 42 16.19 20.54 -15.98
CA GLU A 42 16.55 20.16 -17.35
C GLU A 42 15.55 20.64 -18.42
N GLY A 43 14.43 21.31 -18.02
CA GLY A 43 13.47 21.93 -18.93
C GLY A 43 12.19 21.12 -19.20
N TYR A 44 11.92 20.07 -18.43
CA TYR A 44 10.66 19.33 -18.53
C TYR A 44 9.51 20.09 -17.85
N ASP A 45 8.27 19.83 -18.32
CA ASP A 45 7.08 20.51 -17.79
C ASP A 45 6.81 20.10 -16.33
N VAL A 46 6.59 21.09 -15.47
CA VAL A 46 6.28 20.94 -14.05
C VAL A 46 5.00 20.11 -13.84
N THR A 47 3.99 20.31 -14.67
CA THR A 47 2.69 19.62 -14.56
C THR A 47 2.83 18.12 -14.74
N ASP A 48 3.64 17.69 -15.73
CA ASP A 48 3.93 16.27 -15.96
C ASP A 48 4.70 15.66 -14.78
N GLN A 49 5.61 16.41 -14.17
CA GLN A 49 6.38 15.92 -13.04
C GLN A 49 5.53 15.70 -11.79
N TYR A 50 4.54 16.56 -11.52
CA TYR A 50 3.56 16.32 -10.44
C TYR A 50 2.83 14.99 -10.62
N SER A 51 2.31 14.74 -11.81
CA SER A 51 1.62 13.50 -12.13
C SER A 51 2.50 12.27 -11.91
N ARG A 52 3.76 12.34 -12.33
CA ARG A 52 4.75 11.26 -12.18
C ARG A 52 5.11 10.98 -10.72
N ILE A 53 5.24 12.00 -9.87
CA ILE A 53 5.50 11.83 -8.43
C ILE A 53 4.39 10.99 -7.80
N PHE A 54 3.12 11.31 -8.08
CA PHE A 54 2.00 10.57 -7.53
C PHE A 54 1.82 9.18 -8.15
N LEU A 55 2.11 9.01 -9.45
CA LEU A 55 2.04 7.71 -10.13
C LEU A 55 3.11 6.73 -9.66
N ASN A 56 4.32 7.21 -9.41
CA ASN A 56 5.44 6.36 -9.01
C ASN A 56 5.17 5.57 -7.72
N VAL A 57 4.35 6.12 -6.80
CA VAL A 57 4.00 5.40 -5.58
C VAL A 57 3.26 4.10 -5.88
N TYR A 58 2.41 4.09 -6.91
CA TYR A 58 1.60 2.90 -7.21
C TYR A 58 2.40 1.75 -7.81
N LEU A 59 3.49 2.04 -8.51
CA LEU A 59 4.42 1.01 -8.99
C LEU A 59 5.10 0.27 -7.82
N PHE A 60 5.45 1.00 -6.77
CA PHE A 60 6.14 0.43 -5.61
C PHE A 60 5.18 -0.05 -4.50
N SER A 61 4.02 0.59 -4.37
CA SER A 61 3.04 0.29 -3.31
C SER A 61 2.51 -1.14 -3.39
N GLY A 62 2.21 -1.65 -4.59
CA GLY A 62 1.72 -3.01 -4.76
C GLY A 62 2.68 -4.05 -4.18
N VAL A 63 3.98 -3.91 -4.44
CA VAL A 63 5.03 -4.77 -3.88
C VAL A 63 5.11 -4.63 -2.36
N ALA A 64 5.08 -3.38 -1.86
CA ALA A 64 5.14 -3.09 -0.42
C ALA A 64 3.91 -3.61 0.32
N PHE A 65 2.70 -3.43 -0.24
CA PHE A 65 1.45 -3.94 0.35
C PHE A 65 1.35 -5.45 0.30
N ALA A 66 1.79 -6.10 -0.78
CA ALA A 66 1.87 -7.55 -0.85
C ALA A 66 2.78 -8.09 0.25
N ALA A 67 3.97 -7.52 0.41
CA ALA A 67 4.91 -7.91 1.47
C ALA A 67 4.32 -7.67 2.87
N PHE A 68 3.79 -6.46 3.12
CA PHE A 68 3.19 -6.11 4.40
C PHE A 68 2.02 -7.04 4.76
N THR A 69 1.05 -7.21 3.85
CA THR A 69 -0.14 -8.03 4.10
C THR A 69 0.24 -9.48 4.40
N ASN A 70 1.19 -10.05 3.63
CA ASN A 70 1.64 -11.41 3.86
C ASN A 70 2.41 -11.59 5.17
N LEU A 71 3.26 -10.64 5.54
CA LEU A 71 3.97 -10.69 6.81
C LEU A 71 2.99 -10.51 7.98
N PHE A 72 2.09 -9.55 7.88
CA PHE A 72 1.09 -9.27 8.91
C PHE A 72 0.14 -10.44 9.14
N LEU A 73 -0.43 -11.02 8.08
CA LEU A 73 -1.33 -12.17 8.18
C LEU A 73 -0.57 -13.48 8.44
N GLY A 74 0.60 -13.64 7.83
CA GLY A 74 1.42 -14.84 8.01
C GLY A 74 1.87 -15.05 9.45
N CYS A 75 2.09 -13.97 10.22
CA CYS A 75 2.34 -14.08 11.66
C CYS A 75 1.13 -14.63 12.42
N GLU A 76 -0.10 -14.34 12.00
CA GLU A 76 -1.30 -14.93 12.63
C GLU A 76 -1.36 -16.45 12.52
N TYR A 77 -0.87 -17.00 11.40
CA TYR A 77 -0.79 -18.44 11.20
C TYR A 77 0.38 -19.04 11.98
N SER A 78 1.57 -18.45 11.90
CA SER A 78 2.76 -18.98 12.59
C SER A 78 2.64 -18.95 14.11
N ASP A 79 2.00 -17.91 14.66
CA ASP A 79 1.81 -17.75 16.10
C ASP A 79 0.56 -18.49 16.64
N GLY A 80 -0.18 -19.18 15.77
CA GLY A 80 -1.39 -19.88 16.13
C GLY A 80 -2.56 -18.99 16.59
N THR A 81 -2.46 -17.67 16.35
CA THR A 81 -3.49 -16.72 16.80
C THR A 81 -4.84 -16.94 16.12
N ILE A 82 -4.86 -17.42 14.86
CA ILE A 82 -6.09 -17.80 14.16
C ILE A 82 -6.77 -18.96 14.88
N ARG A 83 -6.01 -19.98 15.31
CA ARG A 83 -6.55 -21.10 16.08
C ARG A 83 -7.17 -20.62 17.39
N ASN A 84 -6.50 -19.72 18.10
CA ASN A 84 -7.00 -19.15 19.35
C ASN A 84 -8.28 -18.33 19.13
N LYS A 85 -8.36 -17.54 18.04
CA LYS A 85 -9.57 -16.81 17.65
C LYS A 85 -10.75 -17.76 17.38
N LEU A 86 -10.52 -18.92 16.75
CA LEU A 86 -11.55 -19.93 16.50
C LEU A 86 -12.03 -20.60 17.78
N VAL A 87 -11.11 -20.96 18.69
CA VAL A 87 -11.44 -21.57 20.00
C VAL A 87 -12.27 -20.62 20.86
N THR A 88 -12.05 -19.30 20.77
CA THR A 88 -12.85 -18.29 21.47
C THR A 88 -14.22 -18.02 20.84
N GLY A 89 -14.61 -18.80 19.81
CA GLY A 89 -15.92 -18.73 19.18
C GLY A 89 -16.05 -17.76 18.01
N ALA A 90 -14.94 -17.22 17.50
CA ALA A 90 -14.98 -16.38 16.31
C ALA A 90 -15.19 -17.26 15.05
N SER A 91 -16.13 -16.88 14.17
CA SER A 91 -16.29 -17.57 12.90
C SER A 91 -15.16 -17.22 11.93
N ARG A 92 -14.85 -18.15 10.99
CA ARG A 92 -13.83 -17.92 9.95
C ARG A 92 -14.11 -16.65 9.15
N MET A 93 -15.38 -16.38 8.85
CA MET A 93 -15.80 -15.17 8.13
C MET A 93 -15.53 -13.90 8.91
N GLN A 94 -15.75 -13.91 10.24
CA GLN A 94 -15.45 -12.77 11.10
C GLN A 94 -13.95 -12.48 11.18
N ILE A 95 -13.11 -13.53 11.19
CA ILE A 95 -11.65 -13.40 11.16
C ILE A 95 -11.20 -12.81 9.82
N TYR A 96 -11.71 -13.35 8.69
CA TYR A 96 -11.44 -12.82 7.36
C TYR A 96 -11.83 -11.34 7.24
N LEU A 97 -13.07 -10.99 7.57
CA LEU A 97 -13.56 -9.62 7.47
C LEU A 97 -12.78 -8.66 8.38
N SER A 98 -12.37 -9.10 9.58
CA SER A 98 -11.57 -8.24 10.46
C SER A 98 -10.20 -7.95 9.87
N ASN A 99 -9.55 -8.92 9.23
CA ASN A 99 -8.27 -8.74 8.56
C ASN A 99 -8.43 -7.92 7.27
N TYR A 100 -9.51 -8.20 6.50
CA TYR A 100 -9.84 -7.44 5.29
C TYR A 100 -10.12 -5.95 5.56
N VAL A 101 -10.64 -5.58 6.72
CA VAL A 101 -10.78 -4.17 7.11
C VAL A 101 -9.45 -3.58 7.60
N THR A 102 -8.67 -4.35 8.36
CA THR A 102 -7.43 -3.85 8.96
C THR A 102 -6.34 -3.58 7.91
N CYS A 103 -6.18 -4.47 6.91
CA CYS A 103 -5.14 -4.32 5.89
C CYS A 103 -5.33 -3.10 4.98
N PRO A 104 -6.52 -2.82 4.41
CA PRO A 104 -6.75 -1.57 3.68
C PRO A 104 -6.55 -0.32 4.54
N CYS A 105 -6.99 -0.34 5.80
CA CYS A 105 -6.76 0.79 6.71
C CYS A 105 -5.26 1.06 6.92
N ALA A 106 -4.44 0.00 7.04
CA ALA A 106 -2.98 0.15 7.11
C ALA A 106 -2.42 0.75 5.81
N GLY A 107 -2.88 0.27 4.65
CA GLY A 107 -2.51 0.80 3.34
C GLY A 107 -2.87 2.28 3.18
N LEU A 108 -4.08 2.67 3.59
CA LEU A 108 -4.52 4.07 3.58
C LEU A 108 -3.66 4.96 4.48
N LEU A 109 -3.26 4.48 5.66
CA LEU A 109 -2.35 5.22 6.54
C LEU A 109 -0.97 5.40 5.89
N MET A 110 -0.44 4.38 5.21
CA MET A 110 0.80 4.47 4.46
C MET A 110 0.68 5.47 3.29
N GLN A 111 -0.45 5.47 2.58
CA GLN A 111 -0.73 6.41 1.49
C GLN A 111 -0.81 7.85 2.00
N ILE A 112 -1.48 8.08 3.13
CA ILE A 112 -1.55 9.41 3.76
C ILE A 112 -0.15 9.88 4.16
N ALA A 113 0.64 9.02 4.78
CA ALA A 113 2.02 9.36 5.17
C ALA A 113 2.88 9.70 3.95
N TYR A 114 2.78 8.93 2.87
CA TYR A 114 3.44 9.22 1.60
C TYR A 114 3.03 10.60 1.07
N SER A 115 1.72 10.86 0.95
CA SER A 115 1.20 12.14 0.43
C SER A 115 1.64 13.34 1.28
N LEU A 116 1.71 13.19 2.61
CA LEU A 116 2.20 14.23 3.51
C LEU A 116 3.69 14.53 3.28
N VAL A 117 4.53 13.50 3.14
CA VAL A 117 5.97 13.69 2.88
C VAL A 117 6.18 14.30 1.50
N VAL A 118 5.49 13.80 0.47
CA VAL A 118 5.53 14.38 -0.88
C VAL A 118 5.11 15.83 -0.84
N SER A 119 4.03 16.18 -0.16
CA SER A 119 3.57 17.58 -0.04
C SER A 119 4.60 18.45 0.67
N ALA A 120 5.19 17.97 1.76
CA ALA A 120 6.18 18.71 2.53
C ALA A 120 7.46 19.00 1.72
N VAL A 121 7.84 18.13 0.79
CA VAL A 121 9.02 18.28 -0.06
C VAL A 121 8.68 19.01 -1.36
N ALA A 122 7.58 18.66 -2.02
CA ALA A 122 7.21 19.21 -3.33
C ALA A 122 6.78 20.69 -3.24
N ILE A 123 6.06 21.08 -2.20
CA ILE A 123 5.57 22.47 -2.06
C ILE A 123 6.72 23.51 -2.06
N PRO A 124 7.79 23.37 -1.27
CA PRO A 124 8.89 24.33 -1.31
C PRO A 124 9.72 24.25 -2.61
N MET A 125 9.73 23.12 -3.33
CA MET A 125 10.52 22.94 -4.56
C MET A 125 9.79 23.44 -5.80
N PHE A 126 8.52 23.13 -5.94
CA PHE A 126 7.72 23.40 -7.15
C PHE A 126 6.68 24.51 -6.97
N GLY A 127 6.38 24.90 -5.73
CA GLY A 127 5.30 25.82 -5.39
C GLY A 127 3.91 25.15 -5.31
N ILE A 128 2.93 25.88 -4.79
CA ILE A 128 1.53 25.44 -4.74
C ILE A 128 0.81 26.02 -5.96
N GLY A 129 0.43 25.16 -6.90
CA GLY A 129 -0.37 25.54 -8.07
C GLY A 129 -1.63 24.69 -8.21
N THR A 130 -2.57 25.16 -9.04
CA THR A 130 -3.76 24.36 -9.40
C THR A 130 -3.41 22.96 -9.93
N PRO A 131 -2.38 22.80 -10.80
CA PRO A 131 -1.99 21.46 -11.31
C PRO A 131 -1.57 20.49 -10.20
N TYR A 132 -0.92 20.98 -9.14
CA TYR A 132 -0.53 20.15 -8.00
C TYR A 132 -1.74 19.61 -7.23
N LEU A 133 -2.69 20.48 -6.91
CA LEU A 133 -3.90 20.09 -6.16
C LEU A 133 -4.79 19.13 -6.95
N GLU A 134 -4.92 19.37 -8.25
CA GLU A 134 -5.66 18.49 -9.15
C GLU A 134 -5.03 17.11 -9.25
N SER A 135 -3.72 17.03 -9.51
CA SER A 135 -2.98 15.77 -9.55
C SER A 135 -3.07 15.02 -8.21
N MET A 136 -2.90 15.70 -7.09
CA MET A 136 -3.03 15.12 -5.75
C MET A 136 -4.42 14.52 -5.52
N ALA A 137 -5.48 15.23 -5.88
CA ALA A 137 -6.86 14.76 -5.68
C ALA A 137 -7.18 13.54 -6.55
N ILE A 138 -6.86 13.59 -7.85
CA ILE A 138 -7.12 12.50 -8.80
C ILE A 138 -6.35 11.24 -8.40
N TYR A 139 -5.03 11.36 -8.21
CA TYR A 139 -4.20 10.19 -7.91
C TYR A 139 -4.45 9.64 -6.52
N SER A 140 -4.78 10.47 -5.51
CA SER A 140 -5.19 9.95 -4.20
C SER A 140 -6.50 9.17 -4.28
N GLY A 141 -7.46 9.60 -5.09
CA GLY A 141 -8.71 8.86 -5.34
C GLY A 141 -8.46 7.51 -6.00
N ILE A 142 -7.64 7.48 -7.06
CA ILE A 142 -7.22 6.24 -7.72
C ILE A 142 -6.49 5.32 -6.74
N GLY A 143 -5.61 5.89 -5.91
CA GLY A 143 -4.85 5.13 -4.90
C GLY A 143 -5.72 4.43 -3.87
N ILE A 144 -6.77 5.06 -3.39
CA ILE A 144 -7.74 4.43 -2.47
C ILE A 144 -8.37 3.18 -3.10
N LEU A 145 -8.80 3.28 -4.36
CA LEU A 145 -9.39 2.14 -5.08
C LEU A 145 -8.37 1.01 -5.30
N LEU A 146 -7.14 1.36 -5.69
CA LEU A 146 -6.05 0.39 -5.87
C LEU A 146 -5.72 -0.33 -4.56
N ILE A 147 -5.53 0.39 -3.46
CA ILE A 147 -5.24 -0.19 -2.15
C ILE A 147 -6.36 -1.15 -1.72
N CYS A 148 -7.62 -0.77 -1.89
CA CYS A 148 -8.74 -1.62 -1.54
C CYS A 148 -8.77 -2.90 -2.38
N SER A 149 -8.52 -2.82 -3.68
CA SER A 149 -8.51 -3.98 -4.57
C SER A 149 -7.31 -4.90 -4.34
N GLU A 150 -6.12 -4.35 -4.23
CA GLU A 150 -4.89 -5.11 -3.96
C GLU A 150 -4.94 -5.82 -2.62
N THR A 151 -5.31 -5.11 -1.55
CA THR A 151 -5.42 -5.72 -0.22
C THR A 151 -6.51 -6.78 -0.15
N ALA A 152 -7.60 -6.68 -0.93
CA ALA A 152 -8.60 -7.75 -1.05
C ALA A 152 -7.98 -9.03 -1.61
N ILE A 153 -7.25 -8.91 -2.72
CA ILE A 153 -6.58 -10.05 -3.37
C ILE A 153 -5.53 -10.66 -2.44
N TYR A 154 -4.66 -9.84 -1.85
CA TYR A 154 -3.59 -10.33 -0.97
C TYR A 154 -4.12 -10.97 0.30
N THR A 155 -5.17 -10.39 0.90
CA THR A 155 -5.82 -10.98 2.08
C THR A 155 -6.45 -12.33 1.74
N MET A 156 -7.10 -12.46 0.59
CA MET A 156 -7.66 -13.72 0.12
C MET A 156 -6.57 -14.78 -0.08
N ILE A 157 -5.51 -14.46 -0.81
CA ILE A 157 -4.39 -15.38 -1.05
C ILE A 157 -3.73 -15.79 0.27
N SER A 158 -3.43 -14.82 1.14
CA SER A 158 -2.79 -15.10 2.43
C SER A 158 -3.63 -15.95 3.37
N MET A 159 -4.97 -15.87 3.27
CA MET A 159 -5.88 -16.71 4.07
C MET A 159 -6.09 -18.10 3.48
N LEU A 160 -5.94 -18.26 2.17
CA LEU A 160 -6.00 -19.56 1.49
C LEU A 160 -4.69 -20.35 1.64
N CYS A 161 -3.55 -19.66 1.54
CA CYS A 161 -2.24 -20.28 1.68
C CYS A 161 -1.83 -20.32 3.15
N GLN A 162 -1.89 -21.49 3.78
CA GLN A 162 -1.45 -21.66 5.18
C GLN A 162 0.06 -21.48 5.36
N ASN A 163 0.84 -21.61 4.28
CA ASN A 163 2.29 -21.44 4.29
C ASN A 163 2.64 -19.98 3.97
N LYS A 164 3.24 -19.30 4.96
CA LYS A 164 3.67 -17.90 4.88
C LYS A 164 4.58 -17.60 3.68
N ALA A 165 5.53 -18.48 3.39
CA ALA A 165 6.46 -18.30 2.27
C ALA A 165 5.74 -18.44 0.91
N ALA A 166 4.88 -19.45 0.76
CA ALA A 166 4.11 -19.66 -0.47
C ALA A 166 3.15 -18.48 -0.73
N ALA A 167 2.43 -18.02 0.30
CA ALA A 167 1.56 -16.86 0.19
C ALA A 167 2.31 -15.60 -0.26
N ALA A 168 3.50 -15.34 0.31
CA ALA A 168 4.34 -14.22 -0.08
C ALA A 168 4.76 -14.29 -1.55
N VAL A 169 5.21 -15.46 -2.02
CA VAL A 169 5.60 -15.67 -3.42
C VAL A 169 4.41 -15.46 -4.36
N PHE A 170 3.24 -16.05 -4.07
CA PHE A 170 2.06 -15.88 -4.92
C PHE A 170 1.59 -14.43 -5.01
N CYS A 171 1.58 -13.69 -3.91
CA CYS A 171 1.19 -12.29 -3.91
C CYS A 171 2.20 -11.44 -4.69
N GLN A 172 3.51 -11.63 -4.49
CA GLN A 172 4.54 -10.88 -5.22
C GLN A 172 4.53 -11.17 -6.71
N VAL A 173 4.46 -12.44 -7.12
CA VAL A 173 4.36 -12.84 -8.53
C VAL A 173 3.08 -12.27 -9.15
N GLY A 174 1.95 -12.36 -8.44
CA GLY A 174 0.68 -11.78 -8.90
C GLY A 174 0.78 -10.26 -9.11
N THR A 175 1.43 -9.53 -8.21
CA THR A 175 1.66 -8.08 -8.36
C THR A 175 2.47 -7.77 -9.62
N PHE A 176 3.57 -8.49 -9.86
CA PHE A 176 4.38 -8.29 -11.06
C PHE A 176 3.61 -8.62 -12.34
N ILE A 177 2.83 -9.71 -12.36
CA ILE A 177 1.99 -10.07 -13.52
C ILE A 177 1.00 -8.94 -13.81
N LEU A 178 0.30 -8.42 -12.80
CA LEU A 178 -0.66 -7.32 -12.98
C LEU A 178 0.03 -6.05 -13.47
N LEU A 179 1.20 -5.72 -12.94
CA LEU A 179 1.98 -4.56 -13.34
C LEU A 179 2.45 -4.67 -14.79
N PHE A 180 3.02 -5.81 -15.21
CA PHE A 180 3.44 -6.01 -16.59
C PHE A 180 2.25 -6.04 -17.56
N ALA A 181 1.11 -6.63 -17.15
CA ALA A 181 -0.12 -6.61 -17.94
C ALA A 181 -0.63 -5.17 -18.13
N ALA A 182 -0.62 -4.34 -17.09
CA ALA A 182 -1.02 -2.94 -17.17
C ALA A 182 -0.10 -2.15 -18.12
N VAL A 183 1.22 -2.30 -17.99
CA VAL A 183 2.20 -1.65 -18.88
C VAL A 183 2.00 -2.09 -20.32
N TYR A 184 1.79 -3.40 -20.56
CA TYR A 184 1.54 -3.93 -21.89
C TYR A 184 0.26 -3.36 -22.53
N LEU A 185 -0.84 -3.28 -21.75
CA LEU A 185 -2.10 -2.71 -22.24
C LEU A 185 -1.94 -1.22 -22.57
N LEU A 186 -1.26 -0.45 -21.69
CA LEU A 186 -0.99 0.96 -21.95
C LEU A 186 -0.10 1.19 -23.19
N SER A 187 0.79 0.27 -23.52
CA SER A 187 1.61 0.37 -24.73
C SER A 187 0.85 0.09 -26.04
N LYS A 188 -0.39 -0.41 -25.96
CA LYS A 188 -1.25 -0.71 -27.11
C LYS A 188 -2.34 0.36 -27.33
N LEU A 189 -2.57 1.24 -26.35
CA LEU A 189 -3.46 2.41 -26.45
C LEU A 189 -2.71 3.63 -26.98
#